data_dac4ad30427ca8e55ec5abcf02cf4673
#
_entry.id   dac4ad30427ca8e55ec5abcf02cf4673
#
_cell.length_a   1.000
_cell.length_b   1.000
_cell.length_c   1.000
_cell.angle_alpha   90.00
_cell.angle_beta   90.00
_cell.angle_gamma   90.00
#
_symmetry.space_group_name_H-M   'P 1'
#
loop_
_entity.id
_entity.type
_entity.pdbx_description
1 polymer ?
#
loop_
_entity_poly.entity_id
_entity_poly.type
_entity_poly.pdbx_seq_one_letter_code
_entity_poly.pdbx_strand_id
1 'polypeptide(L)'
;MRVTPFAEAAAASEMIVNATSGDGSLSALSTAGEANLAGKIVLDIANPLDFSTGLPPTLFVENTDSLGEQIQRTFPGAKVVKALNTMNAFLMVDPKQLANGDFSVFLSGDDAAAKAAVTDLLRSFGHTDVIDLGDISTARGPEMILPLWLRLWNAVGTPMFSFKIVR
;
A
#
# COMPACT_ATOMS: atom_id res chain seq x y z
N MET A 1 15.75 3.70 -15.77
CA MET A 1 14.27 3.70 -15.63
C MET A 1 13.67 4.05 -16.99
N ARG A 2 12.65 3.31 -17.44
CA ARG A 2 11.94 3.57 -18.70
C ARG A 2 10.52 4.02 -18.36
N VAL A 3 10.06 5.12 -18.94
CA VAL A 3 8.68 5.60 -18.80
C VAL A 3 7.89 5.10 -20.01
N THR A 4 6.79 4.41 -19.76
CA THR A 4 5.89 3.85 -20.79
C THR A 4 4.45 4.01 -20.36
N PRO A 5 3.45 3.85 -21.25
CA PRO A 5 2.05 3.75 -20.87
C PRO A 5 1.81 2.61 -19.88
N PHE A 6 0.77 2.74 -19.03
CA PHE A 6 0.46 1.76 -17.98
C PHE A 6 0.32 0.33 -18.50
N ALA A 7 -0.34 0.13 -19.64
CA ALA A 7 -0.52 -1.20 -20.23
C ALA A 7 0.82 -1.85 -20.62
N GLU A 8 1.74 -1.09 -21.22
CA GLU A 8 3.07 -1.60 -21.58
C GLU A 8 3.91 -1.91 -20.33
N ALA A 9 3.87 -1.01 -19.32
CA ALA A 9 4.56 -1.22 -18.06
C ALA A 9 4.06 -2.49 -17.37
N ALA A 10 2.74 -2.64 -17.25
CA ALA A 10 2.12 -3.80 -16.62
C ALA A 10 2.42 -5.11 -17.39
N ALA A 11 2.34 -5.08 -18.74
CA ALA A 11 2.66 -6.28 -19.55
C ALA A 11 4.10 -6.75 -19.36
N ALA A 12 5.06 -5.82 -19.24
CA ALA A 12 6.48 -6.11 -19.11
C ALA A 12 6.96 -6.43 -17.68
N SER A 13 6.10 -6.25 -16.67
CA SER A 13 6.47 -6.37 -15.26
C SER A 13 6.00 -7.69 -14.66
N GLU A 14 6.76 -8.24 -13.71
CA GLU A 14 6.36 -9.38 -12.87
C GLU A 14 5.53 -8.94 -11.66
N MET A 15 5.79 -7.73 -11.15
CA MET A 15 5.09 -7.11 -10.04
C MET A 15 4.75 -5.67 -10.41
N ILE A 16 3.56 -5.23 -10.06
CA ILE A 16 3.08 -3.86 -10.26
C ILE A 16 2.98 -3.18 -8.89
N VAL A 17 3.51 -1.97 -8.78
CA VAL A 17 3.32 -1.13 -7.59
C VAL A 17 2.26 -0.08 -7.90
N ASN A 18 1.13 -0.14 -7.22
CA ASN A 18 0.11 0.90 -7.26
C ASN A 18 0.48 2.03 -6.29
N ALA A 19 1.15 3.05 -6.82
CA ALA A 19 1.57 4.25 -6.10
C ALA A 19 0.79 5.49 -6.58
N THR A 20 -0.43 5.30 -7.06
CA THR A 20 -1.32 6.39 -7.47
C THR A 20 -2.05 6.99 -6.27
N SER A 21 -2.76 8.11 -6.44
CA SER A 21 -3.75 8.54 -5.45
C SER A 21 -4.86 7.49 -5.32
N GLY A 22 -5.44 7.36 -4.13
CA GLY A 22 -6.44 6.31 -3.89
C GLY A 22 -7.65 6.40 -4.81
N ASP A 23 -8.16 7.60 -5.06
CA ASP A 23 -9.27 7.89 -5.97
C ASP A 23 -8.94 7.57 -7.44
N GLY A 24 -7.67 7.65 -7.83
CA GLY A 24 -7.18 7.31 -9.15
C GLY A 24 -6.81 5.83 -9.35
N SER A 25 -6.71 5.03 -8.28
CA SER A 25 -6.15 3.66 -8.32
C SER A 25 -6.90 2.72 -9.26
N LEU A 26 -8.22 2.65 -9.16
CA LEU A 26 -9.02 1.77 -10.02
C LEU A 26 -8.93 2.16 -11.49
N SER A 27 -8.95 3.46 -11.79
CA SER A 27 -8.80 3.97 -13.16
C SER A 27 -7.42 3.67 -13.74
N ALA A 28 -6.35 3.88 -12.97
CA ALA A 28 -4.98 3.58 -13.39
C ALA A 28 -4.78 2.08 -13.68
N LEU A 29 -5.25 1.21 -12.79
CA LEU A 29 -5.17 -0.24 -12.96
C LEU A 29 -6.05 -0.73 -14.12
N SER A 30 -7.23 -0.12 -14.34
CA SER A 30 -8.05 -0.41 -15.52
C SER A 30 -7.32 -0.02 -16.82
N THR A 31 -6.61 1.10 -16.82
CA THR A 31 -5.78 1.52 -17.97
C THR A 31 -4.59 0.60 -18.19
N ALA A 32 -4.05 -0.01 -17.13
CA ALA A 32 -3.02 -1.04 -17.23
C ALA A 32 -3.54 -2.32 -17.90
N GLY A 33 -4.83 -2.59 -17.75
CA GLY A 33 -5.54 -3.69 -18.39
C GLY A 33 -5.58 -4.95 -17.53
N GLU A 34 -6.79 -5.49 -17.31
CA GLU A 34 -7.03 -6.66 -16.45
C GLU A 34 -6.18 -7.86 -16.87
N ALA A 35 -6.06 -8.12 -18.18
CA ALA A 35 -5.26 -9.23 -18.69
C ALA A 35 -3.75 -9.09 -18.35
N ASN A 36 -3.25 -7.87 -18.25
CA ASN A 36 -1.86 -7.60 -17.88
C ASN A 36 -1.62 -7.71 -16.37
N LEU A 37 -2.67 -7.64 -15.56
CA LEU A 37 -2.63 -7.79 -14.10
C LEU A 37 -2.84 -9.24 -13.66
N ALA A 38 -3.51 -10.04 -14.48
CA ALA A 38 -3.88 -11.43 -14.15
C ALA A 38 -2.66 -12.28 -13.80
N GLY A 39 -2.72 -12.96 -12.64
CA GLY A 39 -1.64 -13.78 -12.09
C GLY A 39 -0.47 -13.01 -11.47
N LYS A 40 -0.44 -11.70 -11.61
CA LYS A 40 0.66 -10.85 -11.11
C LYS A 40 0.36 -10.28 -9.73
N ILE A 41 1.43 -9.97 -9.00
CA ILE A 41 1.33 -9.25 -7.73
C ILE A 41 1.07 -7.77 -8.01
N VAL A 42 0.04 -7.23 -7.35
CA VAL A 42 -0.21 -5.79 -7.28
C VAL A 42 0.06 -5.35 -5.85
N LEU A 43 1.25 -4.80 -5.60
CA LEU A 43 1.59 -4.16 -4.33
C LEU A 43 0.88 -2.81 -4.27
N ASP A 44 -0.14 -2.72 -3.44
CA ASP A 44 -0.92 -1.51 -3.26
C ASP A 44 -0.44 -0.70 -2.06
N ILE A 45 0.14 0.48 -2.34
CA ILE A 45 0.61 1.43 -1.32
C ILE A 45 -0.27 2.68 -1.23
N ALA A 46 -1.35 2.75 -2.04
CA ALA A 46 -2.26 3.88 -2.09
C ALA A 46 -3.10 4.00 -0.82
N ASN A 47 -3.66 5.18 -0.60
CA ASN A 47 -4.53 5.46 0.54
C ASN A 47 -5.85 6.08 0.07
N PRO A 48 -7.00 5.69 0.65
CA PRO A 48 -8.32 6.16 0.25
C PRO A 48 -8.62 7.56 0.81
N LEU A 49 -7.73 8.54 0.56
CA LEU A 49 -7.87 9.90 1.06
C LEU A 49 -8.83 10.71 0.19
N ASP A 50 -9.79 11.37 0.84
CA ASP A 50 -10.73 12.31 0.24
C ASP A 50 -10.39 13.75 0.66
N PHE A 51 -10.01 14.56 -0.31
CA PHE A 51 -9.68 15.97 -0.13
C PHE A 51 -10.84 16.92 -0.46
N SER A 52 -12.02 16.42 -0.79
CA SER A 52 -13.19 17.23 -1.21
C SER A 52 -13.64 18.21 -0.15
N THR A 53 -13.44 17.89 1.13
CA THR A 53 -13.79 18.75 2.28
C THR A 53 -12.60 19.57 2.80
N GLY A 54 -11.44 19.52 2.15
CA GLY A 54 -10.23 20.26 2.51
C GLY A 54 -9.23 19.47 3.34
N LEU A 55 -8.49 20.15 4.22
CA LEU A 55 -7.43 19.55 5.04
C LEU A 55 -7.79 19.63 6.54
N PRO A 56 -7.50 18.58 7.32
CA PRO A 56 -6.97 17.28 6.89
C PRO A 56 -8.02 16.48 6.11
N PRO A 57 -7.59 15.64 5.12
CA PRO A 57 -8.51 14.83 4.35
C PRO A 57 -9.22 13.78 5.22
N THR A 58 -10.37 13.32 4.76
CA THR A 58 -11.10 12.16 5.28
C THR A 58 -10.78 10.90 4.45
N LEU A 59 -11.47 9.80 4.72
CA LEU A 59 -11.41 8.59 3.90
C LEU A 59 -12.69 8.49 3.06
N PHE A 60 -12.57 8.14 1.76
CA PHE A 60 -13.74 7.90 0.91
C PHE A 60 -14.30 6.46 1.07
N VAL A 61 -13.53 5.56 1.69
CA VAL A 61 -13.96 4.21 2.10
C VAL A 61 -13.34 3.87 3.45
N GLU A 62 -14.15 3.26 4.32
CA GLU A 62 -13.76 2.94 5.68
C GLU A 62 -14.67 1.86 6.31
N ASN A 63 -14.31 1.38 7.50
CA ASN A 63 -15.07 0.46 8.36
C ASN A 63 -15.33 -0.93 7.76
N THR A 64 -16.25 -1.04 6.83
CA THR A 64 -16.73 -2.32 6.27
C THR A 64 -16.10 -2.67 4.94
N ASP A 65 -15.26 -1.80 4.39
CA ASP A 65 -14.56 -1.97 3.11
C ASP A 65 -13.23 -1.21 3.13
N SER A 66 -12.37 -1.45 2.12
CA SER A 66 -11.08 -0.79 1.92
C SER A 66 -10.79 -0.62 0.43
N LEU A 67 -9.87 0.28 0.11
CA LEU A 67 -9.37 0.43 -1.26
C LEU A 67 -8.70 -0.87 -1.75
N GLY A 68 -7.96 -1.55 -0.86
CA GLY A 68 -7.35 -2.85 -1.19
C GLY A 68 -8.39 -3.91 -1.59
N GLU A 69 -9.51 -4.00 -0.86
CA GLU A 69 -10.62 -4.89 -1.20
C GLU A 69 -11.28 -4.48 -2.53
N GLN A 70 -11.49 -3.18 -2.76
CA GLN A 70 -12.07 -2.69 -4.03
C GLN A 70 -11.18 -3.05 -5.21
N ILE A 71 -9.86 -2.91 -5.10
CA ILE A 71 -8.92 -3.31 -6.14
C ILE A 71 -9.00 -4.82 -6.36
N GLN A 72 -8.96 -5.64 -5.31
CA GLN A 72 -9.02 -7.11 -5.45
C GLN A 72 -10.34 -7.58 -6.09
N ARG A 73 -11.47 -6.97 -5.73
CA ARG A 73 -12.77 -7.31 -6.34
C ARG A 73 -12.87 -6.89 -7.81
N THR A 74 -12.27 -5.75 -8.15
CA THR A 74 -12.30 -5.23 -9.52
C THR A 74 -11.38 -6.03 -10.44
N PHE A 75 -10.26 -6.54 -9.91
CA PHE A 75 -9.27 -7.31 -10.65
C PHE A 75 -9.06 -8.69 -9.99
N PRO A 76 -10.03 -9.60 -10.07
CA PRO A 76 -10.01 -10.86 -9.32
C PRO A 76 -8.86 -11.79 -9.75
N GLY A 77 -8.32 -11.62 -10.95
CA GLY A 77 -7.14 -12.35 -11.42
C GLY A 77 -5.81 -11.83 -10.88
N ALA A 78 -5.79 -10.62 -10.32
CA ALA A 78 -4.59 -10.06 -9.69
C ALA A 78 -4.41 -10.59 -8.27
N LYS A 79 -3.17 -10.59 -7.78
CA LYS A 79 -2.81 -10.95 -6.41
C LYS A 79 -2.48 -9.68 -5.64
N VAL A 80 -3.52 -9.04 -5.08
CA VAL A 80 -3.36 -7.75 -4.39
C VAL A 80 -2.73 -7.97 -3.03
N VAL A 81 -1.69 -7.18 -2.74
CA VAL A 81 -1.05 -7.12 -1.42
C VAL A 81 -1.00 -5.67 -0.99
N LYS A 82 -1.74 -5.33 0.07
CA LYS A 82 -1.68 -4.03 0.71
C LYS A 82 -0.50 -3.97 1.65
N ALA A 83 0.39 -2.99 1.49
CA ALA A 83 1.48 -2.73 2.43
C ALA A 83 2.03 -1.31 2.29
N LEU A 84 2.92 -0.89 3.20
CA LEU A 84 3.67 0.36 3.18
C LEU A 84 2.83 1.65 3.31
N ASN A 85 1.53 1.59 3.22
CA ASN A 85 0.64 2.76 3.19
C ASN A 85 0.64 3.59 4.49
N THR A 86 1.23 3.09 5.57
CA THR A 86 1.23 3.72 6.91
C THR A 86 2.51 4.51 7.21
N MET A 87 3.32 4.79 6.20
CA MET A 87 4.61 5.48 6.39
C MET A 87 4.91 6.47 5.26
N ASN A 88 5.88 7.33 5.50
CA ASN A 88 6.41 8.25 4.50
C ASN A 88 7.13 7.49 3.37
N ALA A 89 7.04 8.00 2.14
CA ALA A 89 7.61 7.37 0.95
C ALA A 89 9.13 7.11 1.06
N PHE A 90 9.90 7.97 1.72
CA PHE A 90 11.34 7.75 1.93
C PHE A 90 11.59 6.51 2.80
N LEU A 91 10.75 6.25 3.79
CA LEU A 91 10.88 5.09 4.69
C LEU A 91 10.45 3.78 4.01
N MET A 92 9.65 3.83 2.94
CA MET A 92 9.22 2.63 2.22
C MET A 92 10.41 1.87 1.62
N VAL A 93 11.41 2.60 1.11
CA VAL A 93 12.57 2.02 0.39
C VAL A 93 13.87 2.10 1.17
N ASP A 94 13.95 2.93 2.21
CA ASP A 94 15.11 3.05 3.09
C ASP A 94 14.66 3.27 4.54
N PRO A 95 14.18 2.21 5.21
CA PRO A 95 13.68 2.30 6.58
C PRO A 95 14.75 2.71 7.60
N LYS A 96 16.04 2.53 7.28
CA LYS A 96 17.14 2.85 8.19
C LYS A 96 17.27 4.34 8.48
N GLN A 97 16.65 5.21 7.68
CA GLN A 97 16.58 6.65 7.94
C GLN A 97 15.85 7.00 9.24
N LEU A 98 15.06 6.08 9.79
CA LEU A 98 14.34 6.28 11.05
C LEU A 98 14.62 5.11 12.00
N ALA A 99 15.14 5.39 13.20
CA ALA A 99 15.39 4.41 14.28
C ALA A 99 16.06 3.11 13.80
N ASN A 100 16.98 3.17 12.82
CA ASN A 100 17.61 2.01 12.17
C ASN A 100 16.59 0.98 11.59
N GLY A 101 15.39 1.41 11.22
CA GLY A 101 14.34 0.53 10.69
C GLY A 101 13.54 -0.20 11.77
N ASP A 102 13.68 0.16 13.06
CA ASP A 102 12.96 -0.48 14.16
C ASP A 102 11.52 0.04 14.27
N PHE A 103 10.70 -0.30 13.27
CA PHE A 103 9.26 -0.05 13.25
C PHE A 103 8.53 -1.14 12.45
N SER A 104 7.21 -1.26 12.66
CA SER A 104 6.40 -2.31 12.09
C SER A 104 5.85 -1.93 10.73
N VAL A 105 5.79 -2.90 9.81
CA VAL A 105 5.11 -2.81 8.52
C VAL A 105 3.97 -3.81 8.50
N PHE A 106 2.79 -3.37 8.10
CA PHE A 106 1.60 -4.22 8.00
C PHE A 106 1.41 -4.72 6.57
N LEU A 107 0.90 -5.94 6.44
CA LEU A 107 0.71 -6.61 5.17
C LEU A 107 -0.63 -7.35 5.17
N SER A 108 -1.43 -7.19 4.11
CA SER A 108 -2.72 -7.84 3.93
C SER A 108 -2.86 -8.34 2.49
N GLY A 109 -3.44 -9.53 2.29
CA GLY A 109 -3.67 -10.09 0.96
C GLY A 109 -4.12 -11.54 1.01
N ASP A 110 -4.81 -11.99 -0.04
CA ASP A 110 -5.41 -13.32 -0.08
C ASP A 110 -4.42 -14.42 -0.51
N ASP A 111 -3.44 -14.08 -1.38
CA ASP A 111 -2.46 -15.03 -1.90
C ASP A 111 -1.22 -15.11 -1.01
N ALA A 112 -1.02 -16.25 -0.35
CA ALA A 112 0.10 -16.45 0.57
C ALA A 112 1.47 -16.35 -0.12
N ALA A 113 1.59 -16.78 -1.37
CA ALA A 113 2.84 -16.70 -2.13
C ALA A 113 3.17 -15.25 -2.51
N ALA A 114 2.15 -14.46 -2.89
CA ALA A 114 2.31 -13.04 -3.14
C ALA A 114 2.73 -12.28 -1.87
N LYS A 115 2.12 -12.57 -0.73
CA LYS A 115 2.52 -12.01 0.57
C LYS A 115 3.96 -12.35 0.92
N ALA A 116 4.38 -13.59 0.70
CA ALA A 116 5.77 -13.99 0.92
C ALA A 116 6.75 -13.22 0.02
N ALA A 117 6.46 -13.11 -1.28
CA ALA A 117 7.29 -12.36 -2.22
C ALA A 117 7.39 -10.86 -1.86
N VAL A 118 6.28 -10.23 -1.45
CA VAL A 118 6.29 -8.84 -0.95
C VAL A 118 7.09 -8.74 0.35
N THR A 119 6.95 -9.69 1.27
CA THR A 119 7.75 -9.71 2.50
C THR A 119 9.25 -9.76 2.21
N ASP A 120 9.68 -10.58 1.25
CA ASP A 120 11.08 -10.67 0.85
C ASP A 120 11.57 -9.38 0.19
N LEU A 121 10.73 -8.73 -0.62
CA LEU A 121 11.02 -7.40 -1.17
C LEU A 121 11.21 -6.37 -0.04
N LEU A 122 10.30 -6.32 0.94
CA LEU A 122 10.39 -5.38 2.07
C LEU A 122 11.65 -5.63 2.89
N ARG A 123 12.00 -6.89 3.13
CA ARG A 123 13.26 -7.27 3.81
C ARG A 123 14.49 -6.83 3.02
N SER A 124 14.44 -6.91 1.70
CA SER A 124 15.55 -6.43 0.84
C SER A 124 15.76 -4.92 0.95
N PHE A 125 14.72 -4.14 1.26
CA PHE A 125 14.83 -2.72 1.56
C PHE A 125 15.34 -2.45 2.98
N GLY A 126 15.33 -3.47 3.86
CA GLY A 126 15.82 -3.38 5.24
C GLY A 126 14.72 -3.33 6.30
N HIS A 127 13.44 -3.57 5.95
CA HIS A 127 12.38 -3.73 6.94
C HIS A 127 12.59 -5.02 7.74
N THR A 128 12.54 -4.92 9.07
CA THR A 128 12.84 -6.04 10.00
C THR A 128 11.60 -6.61 10.68
N ASP A 129 10.53 -5.83 10.81
CA ASP A 129 9.30 -6.21 11.51
C ASP A 129 8.10 -6.12 10.56
N VAL A 130 7.91 -7.15 9.73
CA VAL A 130 6.78 -7.27 8.81
C VAL A 130 5.72 -8.15 9.46
N ILE A 131 4.52 -7.61 9.63
CA ILE A 131 3.38 -8.25 10.30
C ILE A 131 2.32 -8.58 9.26
N ASP A 132 2.10 -9.86 8.99
CA ASP A 132 0.99 -10.35 8.18
C ASP A 132 -0.30 -10.30 8.99
N LEU A 133 -1.25 -9.46 8.56
CA LEU A 133 -2.54 -9.27 9.21
C LEU A 133 -3.59 -10.29 8.77
N GLY A 134 -3.36 -11.00 7.65
CA GLY A 134 -4.30 -11.97 7.10
C GLY A 134 -4.70 -11.70 5.66
N ASP A 135 -5.98 -11.93 5.35
CA ASP A 135 -6.55 -11.72 4.03
C ASP A 135 -6.70 -10.22 3.67
N ILE A 136 -7.16 -9.93 2.45
CA ILE A 136 -7.25 -8.55 1.96
C ILE A 136 -8.23 -7.68 2.78
N SER A 137 -9.21 -8.27 3.46
CA SER A 137 -10.16 -7.51 4.29
C SER A 137 -9.48 -6.84 5.49
N THR A 138 -8.33 -7.36 5.92
CA THR A 138 -7.53 -6.75 6.99
C THR A 138 -6.85 -5.44 6.59
N ALA A 139 -6.82 -5.11 5.28
CA ALA A 139 -6.34 -3.81 4.77
C ALA A 139 -7.14 -2.61 5.33
N ARG A 140 -8.37 -2.85 5.79
CA ARG A 140 -9.19 -1.83 6.48
C ARG A 140 -8.44 -1.17 7.63
N GLY A 141 -7.72 -1.97 8.43
CA GLY A 141 -6.94 -1.46 9.58
C GLY A 141 -5.87 -0.46 9.18
N PRO A 142 -4.88 -0.84 8.36
CA PRO A 142 -3.84 0.07 7.86
C PRO A 142 -4.37 1.29 7.09
N GLU A 143 -5.50 1.18 6.38
CA GLU A 143 -6.10 2.33 5.72
C GLU A 143 -6.76 3.29 6.71
N MET A 144 -7.49 2.77 7.71
CA MET A 144 -8.13 3.59 8.76
C MET A 144 -7.15 4.23 9.74
N ILE A 145 -5.87 3.86 9.76
CA ILE A 145 -4.88 4.54 10.59
C ILE A 145 -4.47 5.91 10.02
N LEU A 146 -4.75 6.18 8.74
CA LEU A 146 -4.35 7.42 8.06
C LEU A 146 -4.86 8.70 8.72
N PRO A 147 -6.11 8.80 9.21
CA PRO A 147 -6.55 9.96 9.96
C PRO A 147 -5.67 10.27 11.18
N LEU A 148 -5.22 9.22 11.90
CA LEU A 148 -4.26 9.38 13.00
C LEU A 148 -2.88 9.80 12.48
N TRP A 149 -2.39 9.18 11.41
CA TRP A 149 -1.09 9.48 10.81
C TRP A 149 -0.98 10.95 10.42
N LEU A 150 -2.02 11.50 9.78
CA LEU A 150 -2.07 12.91 9.37
C LEU A 150 -2.10 13.86 10.58
N ARG A 151 -2.81 13.49 11.66
CA ARG A 151 -2.81 14.28 12.91
C ARG A 151 -1.43 14.25 13.57
N LEU A 152 -0.77 13.11 13.59
CA LEU A 152 0.58 12.99 14.12
C LEU A 152 1.58 13.79 13.30
N TRP A 153 1.49 13.78 11.97
CA TRP A 153 2.35 14.62 11.12
C TRP A 153 2.23 16.10 11.51
N ASN A 154 1.01 16.59 11.65
CA ASN A 154 0.79 17.97 12.08
C ASN A 154 1.34 18.24 13.48
N ALA A 155 1.14 17.34 14.43
CA ALA A 155 1.58 17.51 15.82
C ALA A 155 3.11 17.41 16.00
N VAL A 156 3.75 16.50 15.27
CA VAL A 156 5.20 16.25 15.34
C VAL A 156 5.99 17.23 14.44
N GLY A 157 5.34 17.81 13.42
CA GLY A 157 5.94 18.76 12.49
C GLY A 157 6.82 18.13 11.40
N THR A 158 6.84 16.81 11.30
CA THR A 158 7.60 16.06 10.30
C THR A 158 6.88 14.77 9.92
N PRO A 159 6.91 14.33 8.64
CA PRO A 159 6.38 13.02 8.25
C PRO A 159 7.35 11.86 8.52
N MET A 160 8.54 12.15 9.07
CA MET A 160 9.58 11.15 9.36
C MET A 160 9.31 10.49 10.72
N PHE A 161 8.22 9.69 10.77
CA PHE A 161 7.84 8.84 11.89
C PHE A 161 7.15 7.58 11.37
N SER A 162 7.04 6.57 12.20
CA SER A 162 6.32 5.32 11.91
C SER A 162 5.75 4.72 13.19
N PHE A 163 5.03 3.60 13.07
CA PHE A 163 4.44 2.88 14.18
C PHE A 163 5.28 1.66 14.55
N LYS A 164 5.37 1.37 15.85
CA LYS A 164 6.00 0.15 16.35
C LYS A 164 5.02 -0.63 17.19
N ILE A 165 4.82 -1.89 16.85
CA ILE A 165 4.11 -2.85 17.72
C ILE A 165 5.14 -3.45 18.67
N VAL A 166 5.00 -3.13 19.95
CA VAL A 166 5.84 -3.70 21.00
C VAL A 166 5.19 -5.00 21.48
N ARG A 167 5.93 -6.13 21.38
CA ARG A 167 5.49 -7.46 21.77
C ARG A 167 6.66 -8.31 22.26
#